data_30c0066ae1b9456ad99c1aee260cea2c
#
_entry.id   30c0066ae1b9456ad99c1aee260cea2c
#
_cell.length_a   1.000
_cell.length_b   1.000
_cell.length_c   1.000
_cell.angle_alpha   90.00
_cell.angle_beta   90.00
_cell.angle_gamma   90.00
#
_symmetry.space_group_name_H-M   'P 1'
#
loop_
_entity.id
_entity.type
_entity.pdbx_description
1 polymer ?
#
loop_
_entity_poly.entity_id
_entity_poly.type
_entity_poly.pdbx_seq_one_letter_code
_entity_poly.pdbx_strand_id
1 'polypeptide(L)'
;MRFTILLVSITCFFQLSHAETRTWKSKDGGKFLVAEYVSHTRGTVTVKRPDGKLFTLNRSDLQEEDTKFLATLPSPTEPATTSTPNKTNVTAPQGVEDAAVFDNIKLGDTHKEVTDKIKASKLLELTVDEIYLGRVGLNGSYRTKSTIGGLKCLLYFDWDTAGLLKEVTLQTQAQPLSEYQGLLQSTWKELIKLMTSLHGAPLQNANFPAASILQNDMSMSSHLWQLNPKGSALLGTSKSAEGYMVSVRFTTDKIEPIRVEK
;
A
#
# COMPACT_ATOMS: atom_id res chain seq x y z
N MET A 1 -61.58 5.78 -32.46
CA MET A 1 -60.70 6.23 -31.40
C MET A 1 -59.34 5.53 -31.56
N ARG A 2 -58.33 6.24 -32.12
CA ARG A 2 -56.98 5.70 -32.35
C ARG A 2 -56.09 6.29 -31.29
N PHE A 3 -55.59 5.45 -30.37
CA PHE A 3 -54.59 5.84 -29.36
C PHE A 3 -53.19 5.71 -29.97
N THR A 4 -52.51 6.84 -30.11
CA THR A 4 -51.12 6.91 -30.54
C THR A 4 -50.26 6.88 -29.28
N ILE A 5 -49.49 5.78 -29.08
CA ILE A 5 -48.54 5.65 -28.00
C ILE A 5 -47.22 6.32 -28.44
N LEU A 6 -46.86 7.40 -27.76
CA LEU A 6 -45.60 8.10 -27.97
C LEU A 6 -44.49 7.40 -27.14
N LEU A 7 -43.60 6.70 -27.83
CA LEU A 7 -42.46 6.03 -27.23
C LEU A 7 -41.34 7.08 -27.06
N VAL A 8 -41.12 7.54 -25.82
CA VAL A 8 -39.99 8.43 -25.49
C VAL A 8 -38.75 7.57 -25.25
N SER A 9 -37.85 7.53 -26.23
CA SER A 9 -36.54 6.89 -26.11
C SER A 9 -35.61 7.79 -25.26
N ILE A 10 -35.34 7.41 -24.02
CA ILE A 10 -34.32 8.02 -23.19
C ILE A 10 -32.97 7.44 -23.62
N THR A 11 -32.26 8.17 -24.46
CA THR A 11 -30.86 7.86 -24.82
C THR A 11 -29.98 8.31 -23.66
N CYS A 12 -29.57 7.37 -22.80
CA CYS A 12 -28.56 7.60 -21.78
C CYS A 12 -27.20 7.75 -22.49
N PHE A 13 -26.75 8.98 -22.69
CA PHE A 13 -25.38 9.26 -23.11
C PHE A 13 -24.43 8.92 -21.95
N PHE A 14 -23.84 7.72 -21.98
CA PHE A 14 -22.61 7.47 -21.23
C PHE A 14 -21.50 8.31 -21.86
N GLN A 15 -21.20 9.48 -21.29
CA GLN A 15 -19.98 10.16 -21.56
C GLN A 15 -18.82 9.32 -20.99
N LEU A 16 -18.16 8.54 -21.85
CA LEU A 16 -16.82 8.05 -21.58
C LEU A 16 -15.92 9.31 -21.52
N SER A 17 -15.68 9.82 -20.31
CA SER A 17 -14.61 10.79 -20.12
C SER A 17 -13.31 10.04 -20.39
N HIS A 18 -12.75 10.24 -21.56
CA HIS A 18 -11.37 9.88 -21.83
C HIS A 18 -10.53 10.71 -20.86
N ALA A 19 -9.92 10.02 -19.90
CA ALA A 19 -8.99 10.65 -19.00
C ALA A 19 -7.78 11.11 -19.84
N GLU A 20 -7.61 12.41 -19.93
CA GLU A 20 -6.62 13.05 -20.80
C GLU A 20 -5.22 12.84 -20.21
N THR A 21 -4.34 12.19 -20.97
CA THR A 21 -2.93 12.05 -20.61
C THR A 21 -2.24 13.39 -20.74
N ARG A 22 -1.62 13.89 -19.66
CA ARG A 22 -0.91 15.18 -19.66
C ARG A 22 0.49 15.06 -19.07
N THR A 23 1.32 16.07 -19.32
CA THR A 23 2.65 16.18 -18.72
C THR A 23 2.56 17.02 -17.46
N TRP A 24 2.75 16.38 -16.31
CA TRP A 24 2.85 17.01 -15.00
C TRP A 24 4.27 17.51 -14.78
N LYS A 25 4.46 18.74 -14.37
CA LYS A 25 5.79 19.34 -14.19
C LYS A 25 6.01 19.76 -12.74
N SER A 26 7.21 19.53 -12.25
CA SER A 26 7.62 20.05 -10.94
C SER A 26 7.81 21.57 -10.98
N LYS A 27 7.62 22.22 -9.83
CA LYS A 27 7.71 23.68 -9.65
C LYS A 27 9.05 24.26 -10.12
N ASP A 28 10.13 23.52 -9.95
CA ASP A 28 11.47 23.87 -10.40
C ASP A 28 11.72 23.61 -11.90
N GLY A 29 10.75 23.03 -12.61
CA GLY A 29 10.85 22.69 -14.03
C GLY A 29 11.80 21.51 -14.32
N GLY A 30 12.50 21.01 -13.32
CA GLY A 30 13.53 19.97 -13.50
C GLY A 30 12.99 18.57 -13.71
N LYS A 31 11.70 18.32 -13.42
CA LYS A 31 11.09 17.00 -13.54
C LYS A 31 9.75 17.09 -14.27
N PHE A 32 9.46 16.05 -15.03
CA PHE A 32 8.17 15.88 -15.68
C PHE A 32 7.71 14.45 -15.63
N LEU A 33 6.40 14.22 -15.58
CA LEU A 33 5.75 12.93 -15.58
C LEU A 33 4.59 12.95 -16.57
N VAL A 34 4.63 12.09 -17.58
CA VAL A 34 3.51 11.89 -18.49
C VAL A 34 2.56 10.88 -17.88
N ALA A 35 1.36 11.32 -17.50
CA ALA A 35 0.40 10.49 -16.79
C ALA A 35 -1.03 11.02 -16.94
N GLU A 36 -1.98 10.13 -16.80
CA GLU A 36 -3.42 10.38 -16.81
C GLU A 36 -3.87 10.83 -15.41
N TYR A 37 -4.72 11.84 -15.33
CA TYR A 37 -5.32 12.26 -14.06
C TYR A 37 -6.29 11.19 -13.54
N VAL A 38 -6.23 10.88 -12.25
CA VAL A 38 -7.14 9.94 -11.58
C VAL A 38 -8.02 10.65 -10.55
N SER A 39 -7.40 11.34 -9.61
CA SER A 39 -8.11 12.05 -8.53
C SER A 39 -7.23 13.12 -7.90
N HIS A 40 -7.81 14.01 -7.10
CA HIS A 40 -7.04 14.95 -6.30
C HIS A 40 -7.72 15.26 -4.97
N THR A 41 -6.91 15.72 -4.03
CA THR A 41 -7.33 16.32 -2.75
C THR A 41 -6.89 17.79 -2.70
N ARG A 42 -7.10 18.47 -1.56
CA ARG A 42 -6.54 19.82 -1.38
C ARG A 42 -5.02 19.87 -1.45
N GLY A 43 -4.33 18.80 -1.02
CA GLY A 43 -2.87 18.74 -0.93
C GLY A 43 -2.16 17.90 -1.98
N THR A 44 -2.84 16.94 -2.61
CA THR A 44 -2.23 15.95 -3.50
C THR A 44 -3.03 15.73 -4.77
N VAL A 45 -2.36 15.19 -5.80
CA VAL A 45 -2.99 14.67 -7.02
C VAL A 45 -2.48 13.25 -7.28
N THR A 46 -3.40 12.34 -7.58
CA THR A 46 -3.09 10.98 -8.00
C THR A 46 -3.18 10.88 -9.52
N VAL A 47 -2.13 10.37 -10.14
CA VAL A 47 -1.99 10.22 -11.59
C VAL A 47 -1.60 8.80 -11.94
N LYS A 48 -1.98 8.32 -13.13
CA LYS A 48 -1.69 6.98 -13.63
C LYS A 48 -0.78 7.08 -14.86
N ARG A 49 0.37 6.46 -14.79
CA ARG A 49 1.28 6.35 -15.93
C ARG A 49 0.75 5.39 -17.01
N PRO A 50 1.25 5.48 -18.26
CA PRO A 50 0.90 4.54 -19.32
C PRO A 50 1.20 3.07 -19.00
N ASP A 51 2.14 2.79 -18.08
CA ASP A 51 2.45 1.45 -17.59
C ASP A 51 1.45 0.94 -16.52
N GLY A 52 0.37 1.71 -16.24
CA GLY A 52 -0.67 1.38 -15.29
C GLY A 52 -0.36 1.73 -13.83
N LYS A 53 0.85 2.16 -13.50
CA LYS A 53 1.25 2.52 -12.15
C LYS A 53 0.64 3.86 -11.71
N LEU A 54 0.17 3.88 -10.47
CA LEU A 54 -0.35 5.09 -9.82
C LEU A 54 0.77 5.84 -9.10
N PHE A 55 0.76 7.17 -9.21
CA PHE A 55 1.67 8.06 -8.50
C PHE A 55 0.88 9.16 -7.81
N THR A 56 1.27 9.49 -6.59
CA THR A 56 0.72 10.63 -5.85
C THR A 56 1.76 11.74 -5.82
N LEU A 57 1.37 12.92 -6.32
CA LEU A 57 2.20 14.13 -6.37
C LEU A 57 1.64 15.15 -5.39
N ASN A 58 2.51 15.88 -4.66
CA ASN A 58 2.06 17.00 -3.84
C ASN A 58 1.73 18.20 -4.72
N ARG A 59 0.61 18.85 -4.48
CA ARG A 59 0.21 20.04 -5.25
C ARG A 59 1.18 21.21 -5.08
N SER A 60 1.80 21.34 -3.91
CA SER A 60 2.85 22.34 -3.63
C SER A 60 4.08 22.21 -4.52
N ASP A 61 4.33 21.02 -5.04
CA ASP A 61 5.52 20.68 -5.83
C ASP A 61 5.27 20.77 -7.34
N LEU A 62 4.02 21.08 -7.74
CA LEU A 62 3.61 21.21 -9.13
C LEU A 62 3.77 22.65 -9.64
N GLN A 63 3.97 22.80 -10.94
CA GLN A 63 3.92 24.10 -11.60
C GLN A 63 2.54 24.73 -11.49
N GLU A 64 2.50 26.06 -11.60
CA GLU A 64 1.25 26.82 -11.49
C GLU A 64 0.18 26.41 -12.51
N GLU A 65 0.59 26.02 -13.72
CA GLU A 65 -0.31 25.53 -14.78
C GLU A 65 -1.02 24.23 -14.37
N ASP A 66 -0.32 23.32 -13.67
CA ASP A 66 -0.89 22.07 -13.19
C ASP A 66 -1.82 22.29 -12.00
N THR A 67 -1.49 23.24 -11.12
CA THR A 67 -2.36 23.63 -10.01
C THR A 67 -3.62 24.35 -10.49
N LYS A 68 -3.54 25.19 -11.55
CA LYS A 68 -4.69 25.80 -12.20
C LYS A 68 -5.60 24.76 -12.84
N PHE A 69 -5.03 23.79 -13.55
CA PHE A 69 -5.80 22.68 -14.10
C PHE A 69 -6.59 21.93 -13.01
N LEU A 70 -5.95 21.60 -11.88
CA LEU A 70 -6.62 20.94 -10.76
C LEU A 70 -7.75 21.78 -10.14
N ALA A 71 -7.66 23.10 -10.24
CA ALA A 71 -8.72 24.01 -9.78
C ALA A 71 -9.95 24.06 -10.71
N THR A 72 -9.81 23.64 -11.98
CA THR A 72 -10.94 23.54 -12.93
C THR A 72 -11.73 22.24 -12.77
N LEU A 73 -11.18 21.26 -12.07
CA LEU A 73 -11.85 19.99 -11.83
C LEU A 73 -12.85 20.11 -10.67
N PRO A 74 -13.93 19.29 -10.66
CA PRO A 74 -14.89 19.30 -9.55
C PRO A 74 -14.16 19.10 -8.24
N SER A 75 -14.42 19.99 -7.27
CA SER A 75 -13.85 19.83 -5.92
C SER A 75 -14.21 18.47 -5.34
N PRO A 76 -13.26 17.77 -4.68
CA PRO A 76 -13.57 16.53 -4.00
C PRO A 76 -14.69 16.82 -2.99
N THR A 77 -15.74 16.02 -3.03
CA THR A 77 -16.82 16.09 -2.05
C THR A 77 -16.25 15.64 -0.71
N GLU A 78 -15.87 16.60 0.13
CA GLU A 78 -15.55 16.33 1.52
C GLU A 78 -16.83 15.86 2.23
N PRO A 79 -16.82 14.75 2.96
CA PRO A 79 -17.89 14.45 3.88
C PRO A 79 -17.91 15.57 4.93
N ALA A 80 -19.06 16.23 5.08
CA ALA A 80 -19.27 17.34 6.00
C ALA A 80 -18.90 16.94 7.43
N THR A 81 -17.81 17.48 7.93
CA THR A 81 -17.47 17.45 9.36
C THR A 81 -18.34 18.45 10.11
N THR A 82 -19.40 17.96 10.69
CA THR A 82 -20.17 18.73 11.69
C THR A 82 -19.36 18.74 12.98
N SER A 83 -18.68 19.84 13.24
CA SER A 83 -18.02 20.12 14.51
C SER A 83 -19.05 20.51 15.55
N THR A 84 -19.21 19.69 16.59
CA THR A 84 -19.77 20.14 17.86
C THR A 84 -18.89 19.60 18.99
N PRO A 85 -18.30 20.45 19.84
CA PRO A 85 -17.49 19.99 20.96
C PRO A 85 -18.40 19.61 22.11
N ASN A 86 -18.55 18.35 22.41
CA ASN A 86 -19.13 17.96 23.69
C ASN A 86 -18.12 17.12 24.47
N LYS A 87 -17.50 17.74 25.47
CA LYS A 87 -16.73 17.05 26.49
C LYS A 87 -17.70 16.22 27.33
N THR A 88 -17.67 14.93 27.15
CA THR A 88 -18.19 13.99 28.13
C THR A 88 -17.07 12.99 28.41
N ASN A 89 -16.53 13.08 29.63
CA ASN A 89 -15.66 12.06 30.20
C ASN A 89 -16.44 10.76 30.29
N VAL A 90 -16.21 9.87 29.35
CA VAL A 90 -16.56 8.46 29.50
C VAL A 90 -15.21 7.74 29.60
N THR A 91 -14.95 7.22 30.80
CA THR A 91 -13.86 6.26 31.04
C THR A 91 -14.04 5.13 30.08
N ALA A 92 -13.22 5.10 29.01
CA ALA A 92 -13.15 3.98 28.08
C ALA A 92 -12.65 2.75 28.87
N PRO A 93 -13.19 1.56 28.62
CA PRO A 93 -12.58 0.33 29.12
C PRO A 93 -11.15 0.28 28.60
N GLN A 94 -10.20 -0.12 29.43
CA GLN A 94 -8.79 -0.27 29.07
C GLN A 94 -8.72 -1.13 27.81
N GLY A 95 -8.57 -0.46 26.66
CA GLY A 95 -8.46 -1.11 25.36
C GLY A 95 -7.15 -1.87 25.30
N VAL A 96 -7.21 -3.07 24.77
CA VAL A 96 -6.04 -3.82 24.28
C VAL A 96 -5.29 -2.85 23.37
N GLU A 97 -4.08 -2.43 23.75
CA GLU A 97 -3.27 -1.55 22.92
C GLU A 97 -3.09 -2.19 21.54
N ASP A 98 -3.34 -1.45 20.48
CA ASP A 98 -3.13 -1.91 19.12
C ASP A 98 -1.68 -2.36 18.97
N ALA A 99 -1.45 -3.65 18.75
CA ALA A 99 -0.12 -4.21 18.68
C ALA A 99 0.63 -3.64 17.47
N ALA A 100 1.90 -3.32 17.67
CA ALA A 100 2.77 -2.95 16.56
C ALA A 100 2.89 -4.12 15.58
N VAL A 101 2.85 -3.82 14.28
CA VAL A 101 3.01 -4.84 13.24
C VAL A 101 4.48 -5.05 12.85
N PHE A 102 5.27 -3.99 12.96
CA PHE A 102 6.72 -4.05 12.79
C PHE A 102 7.39 -2.96 13.62
N ASP A 103 8.35 -3.34 14.49
CA ASP A 103 8.98 -2.44 15.47
C ASP A 103 7.90 -1.69 16.25
N ASN A 104 7.84 -0.35 16.13
CA ASN A 104 6.83 0.48 16.79
C ASN A 104 5.72 0.96 15.82
N ILE A 105 5.73 0.52 14.57
CA ILE A 105 4.77 0.90 13.54
C ILE A 105 3.47 0.14 13.77
N LYS A 106 2.35 0.88 13.78
CA LYS A 106 0.99 0.33 13.96
C LYS A 106 0.14 0.65 12.74
N LEU A 107 -0.76 -0.24 12.38
CA LEU A 107 -1.82 0.07 11.42
C LEU A 107 -2.69 1.20 12.01
N GLY A 108 -3.05 2.18 11.18
CA GLY A 108 -3.75 3.38 11.61
C GLY A 108 -2.82 4.55 12.01
N ASP A 109 -1.50 4.37 12.05
CA ASP A 109 -0.56 5.49 12.23
C ASP A 109 -0.70 6.49 11.06
N THR A 110 -0.54 7.78 11.34
CA THR A 110 -0.43 8.81 10.31
C THR A 110 0.92 8.73 9.60
N HIS A 111 1.01 9.32 8.40
CA HIS A 111 2.28 9.39 7.66
C HIS A 111 3.43 10.00 8.48
N LYS A 112 3.11 11.02 9.28
CA LYS A 112 4.10 11.65 10.16
C LYS A 112 4.58 10.70 11.25
N GLU A 113 3.67 10.01 11.93
CA GLU A 113 4.01 9.04 12.98
C GLU A 113 4.86 7.90 12.44
N VAL A 114 4.51 7.33 11.28
CA VAL A 114 5.32 6.30 10.62
C VAL A 114 6.72 6.84 10.31
N THR A 115 6.82 8.05 9.74
CA THR A 115 8.11 8.66 9.42
C THR A 115 8.97 8.84 10.67
N ASP A 116 8.40 9.36 11.75
CA ASP A 116 9.11 9.58 13.00
C ASP A 116 9.56 8.24 13.62
N LYS A 117 8.69 7.23 13.63
CA LYS A 117 8.99 5.88 14.13
C LYS A 117 10.11 5.21 13.34
N ILE A 118 10.07 5.29 12.01
CA ILE A 118 11.11 4.73 11.13
C ILE A 118 12.47 5.41 11.40
N LYS A 119 12.49 6.72 11.50
CA LYS A 119 13.74 7.48 11.78
C LYS A 119 14.33 7.13 13.14
N ALA A 120 13.48 6.87 14.14
CA ALA A 120 13.90 6.46 15.48
C ALA A 120 14.27 4.97 15.57
N SER A 121 13.89 4.15 14.57
CA SER A 121 14.09 2.71 14.58
C SER A 121 15.57 2.32 14.62
N LYS A 122 15.91 1.40 15.51
CA LYS A 122 17.21 0.75 15.53
C LYS A 122 17.32 -0.45 14.59
N LEU A 123 16.17 -0.93 14.09
CA LEU A 123 16.07 -2.12 13.23
C LEU A 123 16.15 -1.78 11.74
N LEU A 124 16.01 -0.50 11.37
CA LEU A 124 15.95 -0.04 9.99
C LEU A 124 17.17 0.82 9.62
N GLU A 125 17.51 0.80 8.35
CA GLU A 125 18.49 1.67 7.71
C GLU A 125 17.95 2.21 6.39
N LEU A 126 18.40 3.41 6.02
CA LEU A 126 18.09 4.00 4.72
C LEU A 126 18.80 3.23 3.60
N THR A 127 18.14 3.12 2.46
CA THR A 127 18.67 2.55 1.20
C THR A 127 19.14 3.65 0.25
N VAL A 128 18.77 4.90 0.51
CA VAL A 128 19.06 6.10 -0.26
C VAL A 128 19.62 7.18 0.65
N ASP A 129 20.32 8.16 0.10
CA ASP A 129 20.76 9.31 0.89
C ASP A 129 19.54 10.10 1.42
N GLU A 130 19.62 10.59 2.65
CA GLU A 130 18.52 11.29 3.33
C GLU A 130 17.99 12.49 2.54
N ILE A 131 18.87 13.19 1.79
CA ILE A 131 18.50 14.31 0.93
C ILE A 131 17.51 13.93 -0.18
N TYR A 132 17.47 12.65 -0.56
CA TYR A 132 16.56 12.15 -1.59
C TYR A 132 15.24 11.60 -1.02
N LEU A 133 15.16 11.38 0.29
CA LEU A 133 13.99 10.75 0.92
C LEU A 133 12.68 11.50 0.62
N GLY A 134 12.71 12.84 0.66
CA GLY A 134 11.56 13.68 0.31
C GLY A 134 11.13 13.59 -1.17
N ARG A 135 11.98 13.04 -2.04
CA ARG A 135 11.70 12.89 -3.48
C ARG A 135 11.23 11.50 -3.85
N VAL A 136 11.77 10.46 -3.19
CA VAL A 136 11.46 9.06 -3.50
C VAL A 136 10.34 8.51 -2.59
N GLY A 137 10.02 9.20 -1.49
CA GLY A 137 9.04 8.78 -0.51
C GLY A 137 9.56 7.64 0.39
N LEU A 138 8.66 7.04 1.18
CA LEU A 138 9.02 6.01 2.15
C LEU A 138 9.19 4.62 1.51
N ASN A 139 8.44 4.33 0.43
CA ASN A 139 8.38 3.00 -0.17
C ASN A 139 9.71 2.57 -0.79
N GLY A 140 10.28 1.47 -0.27
CA GLY A 140 11.57 0.95 -0.69
C GLY A 140 12.78 1.76 -0.22
N SER A 141 12.56 2.88 0.50
CA SER A 141 13.63 3.76 1.00
C SER A 141 14.24 3.28 2.30
N TYR A 142 13.61 2.32 2.97
CA TYR A 142 14.10 1.70 4.20
C TYR A 142 14.16 0.19 4.05
N ARG A 143 15.16 -0.41 4.69
CA ARG A 143 15.30 -1.87 4.80
C ARG A 143 15.73 -2.28 6.19
N THR A 144 15.57 -3.55 6.52
CA THR A 144 16.07 -4.11 7.76
C THR A 144 17.60 -4.04 7.83
N LYS A 145 18.16 -3.65 8.98
CA LYS A 145 19.64 -3.66 9.22
C LYS A 145 20.15 -5.09 9.22
N SER A 146 19.48 -5.96 9.95
CA SER A 146 19.82 -7.37 10.02
C SER A 146 19.10 -8.16 8.92
N THR A 147 19.70 -9.26 8.50
CA THR A 147 19.08 -10.21 7.59
C THR A 147 18.04 -11.07 8.32
N ILE A 148 17.03 -11.49 7.60
CA ILE A 148 16.03 -12.45 8.04
C ILE A 148 16.22 -13.68 7.15
N GLY A 149 16.74 -14.78 7.69
CA GLY A 149 17.03 -15.98 6.93
C GLY A 149 18.08 -15.82 5.82
N GLY A 150 18.91 -14.76 5.89
CA GLY A 150 19.98 -14.45 4.95
C GLY A 150 19.73 -13.23 4.06
N LEU A 151 18.49 -12.75 3.95
CA LEU A 151 18.13 -11.58 3.13
C LEU A 151 17.64 -10.40 3.98
N LYS A 152 17.92 -9.18 3.53
CA LYS A 152 17.32 -7.96 4.07
C LYS A 152 15.97 -7.72 3.39
N CYS A 153 15.03 -7.14 4.14
CA CYS A 153 13.71 -6.80 3.63
C CYS A 153 13.55 -5.28 3.51
N LEU A 154 13.05 -4.84 2.37
CA LEU A 154 12.59 -3.47 2.11
C LEU A 154 11.20 -3.28 2.72
N LEU A 155 10.88 -2.05 3.10
CA LEU A 155 9.57 -1.68 3.63
C LEU A 155 8.79 -0.89 2.59
N TYR A 156 7.48 -1.22 2.49
CA TYR A 156 6.51 -0.53 1.67
C TYR A 156 5.27 -0.23 2.51
N PHE A 157 4.63 0.90 2.25
CA PHE A 157 3.51 1.42 3.01
C PHE A 157 2.37 1.79 2.05
N ASP A 158 1.15 1.45 2.42
CA ASP A 158 -0.06 1.89 1.76
C ASP A 158 -0.99 2.59 2.76
N TRP A 159 -1.70 3.61 2.28
CA TRP A 159 -2.47 4.54 3.09
C TRP A 159 -3.92 4.50 2.66
N ASP A 160 -4.82 4.62 3.61
CA ASP A 160 -6.24 4.78 3.31
C ASP A 160 -6.56 6.21 2.84
N THR A 161 -7.82 6.46 2.51
CA THR A 161 -8.30 7.77 2.05
C THR A 161 -8.24 8.85 3.12
N ALA A 162 -8.15 8.48 4.39
CA ALA A 162 -7.97 9.40 5.53
C ALA A 162 -6.49 9.70 5.80
N GLY A 163 -5.55 9.08 5.07
CA GLY A 163 -4.11 9.23 5.28
C GLY A 163 -3.58 8.42 6.46
N LEU A 164 -4.31 7.40 6.88
CA LEU A 164 -3.88 6.47 7.92
C LEU A 164 -3.24 5.23 7.30
N LEU A 165 -2.25 4.67 7.97
CA LEU A 165 -1.53 3.48 7.52
C LEU A 165 -2.48 2.29 7.43
N LYS A 166 -2.77 1.85 6.21
CA LYS A 166 -3.62 0.71 5.92
C LYS A 166 -2.82 -0.59 5.81
N GLU A 167 -1.61 -0.50 5.26
CA GLU A 167 -0.80 -1.68 4.99
C GLU A 167 0.69 -1.39 5.16
N VAL A 168 1.40 -2.38 5.69
CA VAL A 168 2.88 -2.43 5.72
C VAL A 168 3.31 -3.73 5.07
N THR A 169 4.23 -3.66 4.12
CA THR A 169 4.82 -4.84 3.50
C THR A 169 6.33 -4.87 3.72
N LEU A 170 6.83 -5.95 4.31
CA LEU A 170 8.24 -6.31 4.30
C LEU A 170 8.48 -7.25 3.11
N GLN A 171 9.38 -6.88 2.22
CA GLN A 171 9.66 -7.65 1.00
C GLN A 171 11.16 -7.76 0.75
N THR A 172 11.63 -8.95 0.43
CA THR A 172 13.01 -9.15 -0.02
C THR A 172 13.24 -8.47 -1.37
N GLN A 173 14.49 -8.14 -1.66
CA GLN A 173 14.85 -7.84 -3.04
C GLN A 173 14.67 -9.10 -3.92
N ALA A 174 14.44 -8.89 -5.22
CA ALA A 174 14.30 -9.98 -6.17
C ALA A 174 15.55 -10.87 -6.19
N GLN A 175 15.37 -12.17 -6.15
CA GLN A 175 16.43 -13.18 -6.17
C GLN A 175 16.34 -14.03 -7.44
N PRO A 176 17.47 -14.41 -8.04
CA PRO A 176 17.48 -15.31 -9.18
C PRO A 176 16.98 -16.71 -8.80
N LEU A 177 16.61 -17.51 -9.81
CA LEU A 177 16.15 -18.88 -9.59
C LEU A 177 17.16 -19.75 -8.83
N SER A 178 18.47 -19.51 -8.99
CA SER A 178 19.53 -20.22 -8.27
C SER A 178 19.41 -20.09 -6.74
N GLU A 179 18.90 -18.95 -6.26
CA GLU A 179 18.73 -18.66 -4.82
C GLU A 179 17.34 -19.03 -4.28
N TYR A 180 16.46 -19.54 -5.14
CA TYR A 180 15.06 -19.81 -4.77
C TYR A 180 14.93 -20.84 -3.64
N GLN A 181 15.62 -21.98 -3.74
CA GLN A 181 15.63 -23.05 -2.73
C GLN A 181 16.63 -22.80 -1.60
N GLY A 182 17.54 -21.84 -1.76
CA GLY A 182 18.55 -21.44 -0.78
C GLY A 182 18.08 -20.28 0.08
N LEU A 183 18.56 -19.07 -0.23
CA LEU A 183 18.33 -17.86 0.57
C LEU A 183 16.84 -17.50 0.67
N LEU A 184 16.09 -17.63 -0.43
CA LEU A 184 14.68 -17.19 -0.43
C LEU A 184 13.81 -18.13 0.45
N GLN A 185 13.97 -19.45 0.32
CA GLN A 185 13.27 -20.41 1.18
C GLN A 185 13.72 -20.31 2.65
N SER A 186 15.01 -20.03 2.92
CA SER A 186 15.51 -19.78 4.27
C SER A 186 14.83 -18.56 4.89
N THR A 187 14.75 -17.45 4.14
CA THR A 187 14.05 -16.23 4.58
C THR A 187 12.58 -16.50 4.84
N TRP A 188 11.90 -17.24 3.97
CA TRP A 188 10.51 -17.62 4.14
C TRP A 188 10.30 -18.43 5.44
N LYS A 189 11.16 -19.42 5.73
CA LYS A 189 11.10 -20.22 6.97
C LYS A 189 11.32 -19.37 8.21
N GLU A 190 12.27 -18.43 8.16
CA GLU A 190 12.56 -17.56 9.31
C GLU A 190 11.43 -16.57 9.57
N LEU A 191 10.82 -16.03 8.52
CA LEU A 191 9.62 -15.20 8.64
C LEU A 191 8.44 -15.97 9.26
N ILE A 192 8.24 -17.25 8.93
CA ILE A 192 7.21 -18.07 9.61
C ILE A 192 7.49 -18.17 11.11
N LYS A 193 8.73 -18.46 11.51
CA LYS A 193 9.09 -18.54 12.94
C LYS A 193 8.85 -17.21 13.66
N LEU A 194 9.29 -16.11 13.06
CA LEU A 194 9.13 -14.75 13.59
C LEU A 194 7.64 -14.42 13.76
N MET A 195 6.85 -14.60 12.71
CA MET A 195 5.42 -14.32 12.72
C MET A 195 4.66 -15.20 13.71
N THR A 196 5.03 -16.49 13.79
CA THR A 196 4.41 -17.41 14.76
C THR A 196 4.77 -17.03 16.20
N SER A 197 5.98 -16.55 16.45
CA SER A 197 6.39 -16.05 17.76
C SER A 197 5.63 -14.80 18.18
N LEU A 198 5.33 -13.89 17.24
CA LEU A 198 4.68 -12.61 17.50
C LEU A 198 3.14 -12.72 17.55
N HIS A 199 2.55 -13.53 16.68
CA HIS A 199 1.10 -13.56 16.45
C HIS A 199 0.45 -14.92 16.72
N GLY A 200 1.24 -15.91 17.19
CA GLY A 200 0.74 -17.26 17.45
C GLY A 200 0.67 -18.12 16.19
N ALA A 201 -0.07 -19.23 16.28
CA ALA A 201 -0.21 -20.15 15.15
C ALA A 201 -0.97 -19.50 13.97
N PRO A 202 -0.54 -19.74 12.72
CA PRO A 202 -1.25 -19.23 11.57
C PRO A 202 -2.63 -19.89 11.38
N LEU A 203 -3.61 -19.12 10.90
CA LEU A 203 -4.95 -19.64 10.55
C LEU A 203 -4.93 -20.50 9.29
N GLN A 204 -3.99 -20.24 8.39
CA GLN A 204 -3.75 -20.99 7.17
C GLN A 204 -2.24 -21.19 7.02
N ASN A 205 -1.84 -22.38 6.61
CA ASN A 205 -0.46 -22.70 6.28
C ASN A 205 -0.40 -23.55 5.00
N ALA A 206 0.62 -23.33 4.19
CA ALA A 206 0.94 -24.11 3.02
C ALA A 206 2.46 -24.23 2.88
N ASN A 207 2.91 -25.17 2.08
CA ASN A 207 4.32 -25.34 1.78
C ASN A 207 4.88 -24.18 0.95
N PHE A 208 6.22 -24.05 0.95
CA PHE A 208 6.91 -23.15 0.02
C PHE A 208 6.58 -23.56 -1.42
N PRO A 209 6.08 -22.66 -2.27
CA PRO A 209 5.63 -23.03 -3.61
C PRO A 209 6.79 -23.48 -4.49
N ALA A 210 6.53 -24.35 -5.45
CA ALA A 210 7.53 -24.67 -6.48
C ALA A 210 7.73 -23.46 -7.40
N ALA A 211 8.98 -23.13 -7.75
CA ALA A 211 9.28 -21.99 -8.61
C ALA A 211 8.56 -22.07 -9.97
N SER A 212 8.32 -23.28 -10.48
CA SER A 212 7.66 -23.53 -11.77
C SER A 212 6.19 -23.09 -11.82
N ILE A 213 5.50 -22.97 -10.68
CA ILE A 213 4.11 -22.54 -10.66
C ILE A 213 3.95 -21.02 -10.58
N LEU A 214 5.02 -20.29 -10.25
CA LEU A 214 5.00 -18.84 -10.17
C LEU A 214 5.25 -18.23 -11.55
N GLN A 215 4.26 -17.55 -12.07
CA GLN A 215 4.37 -16.74 -13.30
C GLN A 215 4.77 -15.31 -12.96
N ASN A 216 5.24 -14.54 -13.94
CA ASN A 216 5.54 -13.12 -13.74
C ASN A 216 4.30 -12.37 -13.24
N ASP A 217 4.52 -11.48 -12.30
CA ASP A 217 3.50 -10.66 -11.62
C ASP A 217 2.49 -11.47 -10.80
N MET A 218 2.81 -12.75 -10.53
CA MET A 218 2.02 -13.63 -9.69
C MET A 218 2.54 -13.62 -8.25
N SER A 219 1.63 -13.58 -7.29
CA SER A 219 1.89 -13.76 -5.87
C SER A 219 1.04 -14.89 -5.30
N MET A 220 1.65 -15.75 -4.48
CA MET A 220 0.98 -16.84 -3.79
C MET A 220 1.17 -16.70 -2.28
N SER A 221 0.08 -16.51 -1.55
CA SER A 221 0.10 -16.49 -0.09
C SER A 221 0.15 -17.92 0.44
N SER A 222 1.08 -18.17 1.35
CA SER A 222 1.25 -19.48 2.00
C SER A 222 0.71 -19.51 3.42
N HIS A 223 0.86 -18.43 4.18
CA HIS A 223 0.44 -18.34 5.56
C HIS A 223 -0.40 -17.12 5.81
N LEU A 224 -1.37 -17.26 6.73
CA LEU A 224 -2.25 -16.19 7.17
C LEU A 224 -2.30 -16.17 8.70
N TRP A 225 -2.05 -15.04 9.30
CA TRP A 225 -2.26 -14.78 10.74
C TRP A 225 -3.34 -13.73 10.93
N GLN A 226 -4.10 -13.89 11.99
CA GLN A 226 -4.98 -12.82 12.46
C GLN A 226 -4.15 -11.88 13.34
N LEU A 227 -4.24 -10.59 13.08
CA LEU A 227 -3.66 -9.55 13.95
C LEU A 227 -4.65 -9.17 15.05
N ASN A 228 -4.12 -8.85 16.22
CA ASN A 228 -4.93 -8.37 17.35
C ASN A 228 -4.75 -6.84 17.45
N PRO A 229 -5.83 -6.04 17.57
CA PRO A 229 -7.24 -6.45 17.66
C PRO A 229 -7.90 -6.65 16.29
N LYS A 230 -7.33 -6.14 15.21
CA LYS A 230 -7.93 -6.20 13.86
C LYS A 230 -6.84 -6.33 12.80
N GLY A 231 -7.22 -6.93 11.68
CA GLY A 231 -6.36 -7.04 10.51
C GLY A 231 -5.82 -8.44 10.29
N SER A 232 -4.95 -8.55 9.31
CA SER A 232 -4.35 -9.82 8.91
C SER A 232 -2.88 -9.63 8.52
N ALA A 233 -2.09 -10.66 8.70
CA ALA A 233 -0.75 -10.76 8.14
C ALA A 233 -0.66 -11.95 7.20
N LEU A 234 -0.14 -11.71 5.98
CA LEU A 234 0.04 -12.73 4.95
C LEU A 234 1.51 -12.87 4.60
N LEU A 235 2.01 -14.09 4.67
CA LEU A 235 3.31 -14.43 4.10
C LEU A 235 3.09 -15.05 2.73
N GLY A 236 3.78 -14.53 1.73
CA GLY A 236 3.68 -15.00 0.37
C GLY A 236 5.01 -15.01 -0.37
N THR A 237 4.99 -15.68 -1.52
CA THR A 237 6.09 -15.72 -2.47
C THR A 237 5.58 -15.17 -3.81
N SER A 238 6.35 -14.30 -4.44
CA SER A 238 5.98 -13.68 -5.71
C SER A 238 7.12 -13.76 -6.71
N LYS A 239 6.79 -13.57 -7.98
CA LYS A 239 7.74 -13.48 -9.09
C LYS A 239 7.46 -12.23 -9.90
N SER A 240 8.52 -11.52 -10.25
CA SER A 240 8.51 -10.41 -11.22
C SER A 240 9.48 -10.71 -12.36
N ALA A 241 9.60 -9.79 -13.31
CA ALA A 241 10.62 -9.87 -14.35
C ALA A 241 12.06 -9.89 -13.80
N GLU A 242 12.27 -9.31 -12.60
CA GLU A 242 13.59 -9.22 -11.94
C GLU A 242 13.94 -10.48 -11.15
N GLY A 243 12.97 -11.35 -10.83
CA GLY A 243 13.18 -12.56 -10.05
C GLY A 243 12.09 -12.86 -9.03
N TYR A 244 12.46 -13.66 -8.03
CA TYR A 244 11.56 -14.16 -7.00
C TYR A 244 11.73 -13.39 -5.70
N MET A 245 10.64 -13.18 -4.98
CA MET A 245 10.61 -12.43 -3.73
C MET A 245 9.76 -13.16 -2.69
N VAL A 246 10.07 -12.95 -1.43
CA VAL A 246 9.22 -13.31 -0.28
C VAL A 246 8.78 -12.02 0.40
N SER A 247 7.51 -11.96 0.80
CA SER A 247 6.97 -10.80 1.51
C SER A 247 6.05 -11.20 2.65
N VAL A 248 6.04 -10.38 3.70
CA VAL A 248 4.99 -10.37 4.73
C VAL A 248 4.22 -9.07 4.59
N ARG A 249 2.92 -9.17 4.39
CA ARG A 249 1.99 -8.05 4.26
C ARG A 249 1.08 -7.99 5.48
N PHE A 250 1.14 -6.91 6.22
CA PHE A 250 0.25 -6.58 7.33
C PHE A 250 -0.82 -5.62 6.82
N THR A 251 -2.08 -5.91 7.03
CA THR A 251 -3.19 -5.08 6.55
C THR A 251 -4.29 -4.94 7.60
N THR A 252 -5.01 -3.81 7.55
CA THR A 252 -6.23 -3.60 8.35
C THR A 252 -7.38 -4.50 7.91
N ASP A 253 -7.31 -5.06 6.69
CA ASP A 253 -8.35 -5.93 6.16
C ASP A 253 -8.36 -7.27 6.91
N LYS A 254 -9.54 -7.70 7.33
CA LYS A 254 -9.73 -9.06 7.85
C LYS A 254 -9.85 -10.03 6.68
N ILE A 255 -8.83 -10.86 6.52
CA ILE A 255 -8.77 -11.88 5.47
C ILE A 255 -9.18 -13.21 6.08
N GLU A 256 -10.12 -13.89 5.45
CA GLU A 256 -10.56 -15.22 5.87
C GLU A 256 -9.72 -16.31 5.17
N PRO A 257 -9.42 -17.41 5.88
CA PRO A 257 -8.73 -18.53 5.27
C PRO A 257 -9.50 -19.12 4.10
N ILE A 258 -8.78 -19.57 3.07
CA ILE A 258 -9.40 -20.28 1.93
C ILE A 258 -9.95 -21.61 2.46
N ARG A 259 -11.26 -21.80 2.42
CA ARG A 259 -11.89 -23.08 2.71
C ARG A 259 -11.70 -23.99 1.49
N VAL A 260 -10.87 -25.01 1.63
CA VAL A 260 -10.83 -26.10 0.65
C VAL A 260 -12.00 -27.01 1.02
N GLU A 261 -13.07 -26.98 0.23
CA GLU A 261 -14.13 -27.99 0.33
C GLU A 261 -13.50 -29.36 0.04
N LYS A 262 -13.68 -30.30 0.98
CA LYS A 262 -13.16 -31.68 0.88
C LYS A 262 -14.10 -32.52 0.02
#